data_882d528b9f37e6d89f16be19265cff17
#
_entry.id   882d528b9f37e6d89f16be19265cff17
#
_cell.length_a   1.000
_cell.length_b   1.000
_cell.length_c   1.000
_cell.angle_alpha   90.00
_cell.angle_beta   90.00
_cell.angle_gamma   90.00
#
_symmetry.space_group_name_H-M   'P 1'
#
loop_
_entity.id
_entity.type
_entity.pdbx_description
1 polymer ?
#
loop_
_entity_poly.entity_id
_entity_poly.type
_entity_poly.pdbx_seq_one_letter_code
_entity_poly.pdbx_strand_id
1 'polypeptide(L)'
;MEAGKITEFIDNLTIQDEMVRYKGNLYYFYGIRFDEERHLYYTSVDKFRNNINEFEREIYRYESTDMSDCLDHLLEDKYWDGKCFYEVEKFMKWVDG
;
A
#
# COMPACT_ATOMS: atom_id res chain seq x y z
N MET A 1 3.08 5.47 12.03
CA MET A 1 3.02 6.72 11.22
C MET A 1 2.47 7.83 12.09
N GLU A 2 2.98 9.02 11.94
CA GLU A 2 2.49 10.17 12.70
C GLU A 2 1.03 10.47 12.35
N ALA A 3 0.22 10.83 13.36
CA ALA A 3 -1.22 11.04 13.20
C ALA A 3 -1.57 12.01 12.06
N GLY A 4 -0.85 13.14 11.96
CA GLY A 4 -1.11 14.12 10.91
C GLY A 4 -0.69 13.70 9.52
N LYS A 5 -0.02 12.55 9.37
CA LYS A 5 0.49 12.06 8.09
C LYS A 5 -0.38 10.98 7.44
N ILE A 6 -1.30 10.39 8.19
CA ILE A 6 -2.11 9.26 7.69
C ILE A 6 -2.96 9.69 6.50
N THR A 7 -3.67 10.80 6.62
CA THR A 7 -4.52 11.30 5.54
C THR A 7 -3.70 11.64 4.31
N GLU A 8 -2.56 12.30 4.48
CA GLU A 8 -1.66 12.65 3.38
C GLU A 8 -1.15 11.39 2.68
N PHE A 9 -0.75 10.37 3.44
CA PHE A 9 -0.29 9.10 2.89
C PHE A 9 -1.39 8.45 2.05
N ILE A 10 -2.61 8.37 2.58
CA ILE A 10 -3.75 7.76 1.88
C ILE A 10 -4.09 8.54 0.62
N ASP A 11 -4.12 9.87 0.68
CA ASP A 11 -4.38 10.71 -0.49
C ASP A 11 -3.33 10.47 -1.57
N ASN A 12 -2.08 10.35 -1.20
CA ASN A 12 -1.00 10.10 -2.16
C ASN A 12 -1.14 8.76 -2.88
N LEU A 13 -1.73 7.75 -2.24
CA LEU A 13 -1.94 6.44 -2.87
C LEU A 13 -2.85 6.50 -4.09
N THR A 14 -3.62 7.56 -4.26
CA THR A 14 -4.48 7.74 -5.45
C THR A 14 -3.73 8.34 -6.63
N ILE A 15 -2.52 8.88 -6.42
CA ILE A 15 -1.77 9.59 -7.45
C ILE A 15 -0.33 9.11 -7.63
N GLN A 16 0.23 8.41 -6.66
CA GLN A 16 1.63 7.99 -6.72
C GLN A 16 1.92 6.77 -5.85
N ASP A 17 3.11 6.21 -6.01
CA ASP A 17 3.60 5.10 -5.20
C ASP A 17 4.12 5.63 -3.86
N GLU A 18 4.03 4.80 -2.83
CA GLU A 18 4.53 5.13 -1.50
C GLU A 18 5.26 3.96 -0.86
N MET A 19 6.16 4.25 0.07
CA MET A 19 6.91 3.23 0.80
C MET A 19 6.78 3.41 2.30
N VAL A 20 6.76 2.30 3.03
CA VAL A 20 6.79 2.31 4.49
C VAL A 20 7.77 1.26 5.01
N ARG A 21 8.31 1.51 6.19
CA ARG A 21 9.03 0.49 6.97
C ARG A 21 8.10 -0.06 8.04
N TYR A 22 8.10 -1.38 8.15
CA TYR A 22 7.27 -2.08 9.12
C TYR A 22 7.99 -3.36 9.55
N LYS A 23 8.21 -3.52 10.87
CA LYS A 23 8.90 -4.69 11.44
C LYS A 23 10.24 -5.00 10.75
N GLY A 24 11.01 -3.96 10.46
CA GLY A 24 12.34 -4.11 9.87
C GLY A 24 12.38 -4.37 8.38
N ASN A 25 11.23 -4.47 7.73
CA ASN A 25 11.13 -4.67 6.29
C ASN A 25 10.61 -3.42 5.59
N LEU A 26 10.89 -3.32 4.30
CA LEU A 26 10.40 -2.23 3.45
C LEU A 26 9.20 -2.74 2.64
N TYR A 27 8.14 -1.95 2.58
CA TYR A 27 6.95 -2.29 1.79
C TYR A 27 6.68 -1.18 0.78
N TYR A 28 6.41 -1.58 -0.45
CA TYR A 28 6.16 -0.68 -1.55
C TYR A 28 4.69 -0.79 -1.96
N PHE A 29 3.96 0.32 -1.82
CA PHE A 29 2.57 0.45 -2.27
C PHE A 29 2.59 1.04 -3.66
N TYR A 30 2.09 0.32 -4.64
CA TYR A 30 2.04 0.84 -6.02
C TYR A 30 0.94 1.87 -6.24
N GLY A 31 0.13 2.14 -5.20
CA GLY A 31 -0.96 3.08 -5.32
C GLY A 31 -2.11 2.50 -6.14
N ILE A 32 -3.04 3.37 -6.51
CA ILE A 32 -4.19 2.97 -7.32
C ILE A 32 -3.87 3.34 -8.77
N ARG A 33 -3.79 2.33 -9.64
CA ARG A 33 -3.47 2.50 -11.06
C ARG A 33 -4.65 2.09 -11.92
N PHE A 34 -4.75 2.64 -13.12
CA PHE A 34 -5.80 2.29 -14.07
C PHE A 34 -5.21 1.53 -15.24
N ASP A 35 -5.84 0.39 -15.57
CA ASP A 35 -5.50 -0.42 -16.73
C ASP A 35 -6.50 -0.09 -17.85
N GLU A 36 -6.05 0.63 -18.89
CA GLU A 36 -6.90 1.08 -19.98
C GLU A 36 -7.44 -0.06 -20.82
N GLU A 37 -6.66 -1.13 -21.01
CA GLU A 37 -7.08 -2.28 -21.82
C GLU A 37 -8.19 -3.07 -21.16
N ARG A 38 -8.09 -3.26 -19.84
CA ARG A 38 -9.04 -4.05 -19.07
C ARG A 38 -10.16 -3.20 -18.45
N HIS A 39 -10.05 -1.86 -18.54
CA HIS A 39 -10.99 -0.90 -17.98
C HIS A 39 -11.24 -1.12 -16.48
N LEU A 40 -10.16 -1.31 -15.71
CA LEU A 40 -10.28 -1.47 -14.28
C LEU A 40 -9.09 -0.83 -13.54
N TYR A 41 -9.32 -0.58 -12.27
CA TYR A 41 -8.28 -0.10 -11.36
C TYR A 41 -7.63 -1.29 -10.67
N TYR A 42 -6.36 -1.16 -10.31
CA TYR A 42 -5.65 -2.20 -9.59
C TYR A 42 -4.65 -1.56 -8.62
N THR A 43 -4.32 -2.32 -7.58
CA THR A 43 -3.32 -1.94 -6.60
C THR A 43 -2.57 -3.17 -6.14
N SER A 44 -1.36 -2.98 -5.66
CA SER A 44 -0.57 -4.07 -5.08
C SER A 44 0.41 -3.53 -4.05
N VAL A 45 0.88 -4.42 -3.17
CA VAL A 45 1.90 -4.12 -2.18
C VAL A 45 2.97 -5.19 -2.25
N ASP A 46 4.22 -4.77 -2.42
CA ASP A 46 5.37 -5.67 -2.45
C ASP A 46 6.17 -5.54 -1.15
N LYS A 47 6.69 -6.67 -0.70
CA LYS A 47 7.59 -6.72 0.46
C LYS A 47 9.02 -6.85 0.00
N PHE A 48 9.89 -6.00 0.55
CA PHE A 48 11.33 -6.04 0.38
C PHE A 48 11.96 -6.29 1.76
N ARG A 49 13.14 -6.89 1.79
CA ARG A 49 13.79 -7.18 3.07
C ARG A 49 14.29 -5.91 3.74
N ASN A 50 15.34 -5.32 3.20
CA ASN A 50 15.98 -4.17 3.81
C ASN A 50 15.94 -2.94 2.90
N ASN A 51 16.05 -3.14 1.60
CA ASN A 51 16.02 -2.06 0.62
C ASN A 51 15.34 -2.51 -0.67
N ILE A 52 15.12 -1.57 -1.59
CA ILE A 52 14.37 -1.78 -2.82
C ILE A 52 15.01 -2.80 -3.79
N ASN A 53 16.26 -3.15 -3.56
CA ASN A 53 16.95 -4.15 -4.39
C ASN A 53 16.75 -5.58 -3.85
N GLU A 54 16.11 -5.73 -2.71
CA GLU A 54 15.94 -7.02 -2.02
C GLU A 54 14.48 -7.48 -2.02
N PHE A 55 13.87 -7.53 -3.20
CA PHE A 55 12.49 -7.97 -3.36
C PHE A 55 12.28 -9.36 -2.78
N GLU A 56 11.25 -9.51 -1.95
CA GLU A 56 10.91 -10.80 -1.36
C GLU A 56 9.66 -11.39 -2.00
N ARG A 57 8.54 -10.67 -2.00
CA ARG A 57 7.28 -11.18 -2.57
C ARG A 57 6.21 -10.07 -2.62
N GLU A 58 5.18 -10.30 -3.44
CA GLU A 58 3.96 -9.51 -3.40
C GLU A 58 3.10 -10.03 -2.25
N ILE A 59 2.64 -9.14 -1.36
CA ILE A 59 1.82 -9.53 -0.22
C ILE A 59 0.33 -9.25 -0.44
N TYR A 60 -0.01 -8.42 -1.42
CA TYR A 60 -1.40 -8.05 -1.67
C TYR A 60 -1.59 -7.58 -3.10
N ARG A 61 -2.75 -7.93 -3.68
CA ARG A 61 -3.20 -7.44 -4.97
C ARG A 61 -4.72 -7.41 -4.99
N TYR A 62 -5.29 -6.35 -5.57
CA TYR A 62 -6.73 -6.22 -5.73
C TYR A 62 -7.04 -5.46 -7.00
N GLU A 63 -8.15 -5.82 -7.65
CA GLU A 63 -8.63 -5.19 -8.87
C GLU A 63 -10.11 -4.87 -8.74
N SER A 64 -10.54 -3.73 -9.27
CA SER A 64 -11.95 -3.29 -9.22
C SER A 64 -12.23 -2.32 -10.35
N THR A 65 -13.49 -2.27 -10.80
CA THR A 65 -13.94 -1.25 -11.75
C THR A 65 -14.13 0.11 -11.10
N ASP A 66 -14.07 0.18 -9.77
CA ASP A 66 -14.26 1.40 -8.98
C ASP A 66 -12.98 1.72 -8.21
N MET A 67 -12.43 2.92 -8.41
CA MET A 67 -11.22 3.36 -7.73
C MET A 67 -11.40 3.40 -6.21
N SER A 68 -12.54 3.87 -5.73
CA SER A 68 -12.80 3.93 -4.27
C SER A 68 -12.86 2.55 -3.65
N ASP A 69 -13.45 1.58 -4.34
CA ASP A 69 -13.49 0.20 -3.88
C ASP A 69 -12.07 -0.37 -3.78
N CYS A 70 -11.24 -0.09 -4.78
CA CYS A 70 -9.85 -0.53 -4.81
C CYS A 70 -9.07 0.04 -3.61
N LEU A 71 -9.22 1.32 -3.32
CA LEU A 71 -8.57 1.97 -2.19
C LEU A 71 -9.08 1.42 -0.86
N ASP A 72 -10.39 1.23 -0.73
CA ASP A 72 -10.98 0.71 0.50
C ASP A 72 -10.44 -0.69 0.83
N HIS A 73 -10.37 -1.57 -0.17
CA HIS A 73 -9.81 -2.91 0.03
C HIS A 73 -8.32 -2.86 0.37
N LEU A 74 -7.55 -1.98 -0.25
CA LEU A 74 -6.12 -1.81 0.06
C LEU A 74 -5.92 -1.50 1.55
N LEU A 75 -6.80 -0.68 2.12
CA LEU A 75 -6.68 -0.20 3.49
C LEU A 75 -7.39 -1.08 4.52
N GLU A 76 -8.45 -1.78 4.13
CA GLU A 76 -9.31 -2.52 5.05
C GLU A 76 -9.08 -4.03 5.03
N ASP A 77 -8.52 -4.60 3.97
CA ASP A 77 -8.25 -6.02 3.91
C ASP A 77 -7.11 -6.40 4.88
N LYS A 78 -7.22 -7.57 5.46
CA LYS A 78 -6.38 -7.99 6.58
C LYS A 78 -5.17 -8.81 6.13
N TYR A 79 -4.27 -8.21 5.35
CA TYR A 79 -3.06 -8.88 4.86
C TYR A 79 -1.80 -8.55 5.65
N TRP A 80 -1.92 -7.75 6.71
CA TRP A 80 -0.83 -7.42 7.63
C TRP A 80 -0.87 -8.35 8.85
N ASP A 81 -0.50 -9.62 8.65
CA ASP A 81 -0.55 -10.65 9.71
C ASP A 81 -1.95 -10.75 10.35
N GLY A 82 -3.00 -10.74 9.51
CA GLY A 82 -4.38 -10.81 9.97
C GLY A 82 -4.99 -9.49 10.40
N LYS A 83 -4.29 -8.38 10.15
CA LYS A 83 -4.74 -7.02 10.50
C LYS A 83 -4.80 -6.14 9.26
N CYS A 84 -5.62 -5.10 9.31
CA CYS A 84 -5.71 -4.14 8.22
C CYS A 84 -4.70 -2.99 8.43
N PHE A 85 -4.55 -2.16 7.39
CA PHE A 85 -3.63 -1.01 7.44
C PHE A 85 -3.88 -0.13 8.68
N TYR A 86 -5.14 0.19 8.96
CA TYR A 86 -5.48 1.09 10.08
C TYR A 86 -5.07 0.53 11.44
N GLU A 87 -4.94 -0.78 11.56
CA GLU A 87 -4.53 -1.43 12.81
C GLU A 87 -3.01 -1.42 13.00
N VAL A 88 -2.25 -1.39 11.90
CA VAL A 88 -0.78 -1.50 11.95
C VAL A 88 -0.05 -0.21 11.62
N GLU A 89 -0.74 0.80 11.04
CA GLU A 89 -0.08 2.02 10.55
C GLU A 89 0.72 2.75 11.64
N LYS A 90 0.29 2.66 12.88
CA LYS A 90 0.99 3.31 14.01
C LYS A 90 2.39 2.74 14.24
N PHE A 91 2.66 1.53 13.74
CA PHE A 91 3.98 0.90 13.81
C PHE A 91 4.78 1.09 12.51
N MET A 92 4.21 1.75 11.53
CA MET A 92 4.85 1.99 10.25
C MET A 92 5.57 3.34 10.26
N LYS A 93 6.68 3.40 9.54
CA LYS A 93 7.39 4.65 9.27
C LYS A 93 7.26 4.94 7.77
N TRP A 94 6.70 6.10 7.44
CA TRP A 94 6.61 6.55 6.05
C TRP A 94 8.01 6.94 5.57
N VAL A 95 8.43 6.36 4.47
CA VAL A 95 9.77 6.57 3.91
C VAL A 95 9.68 7.51 2.73
N ASP A 96 10.42 8.63 2.81
CA ASP A 96 10.55 9.54 1.68
C ASP A 96 11.46 8.90 0.65
N GLY A 97 10.90 8.70 -0.54
CA GLY A 97 11.50 7.95 -1.60
C GLY A 97 12.79 8.45 -2.21
#